data_594099d4fddc849e7cf7d5e52ddbc1cb
#
_entry.id   594099d4fddc849e7cf7d5e52ddbc1cb
#
_cell.length_a   1.000
_cell.length_b   1.000
_cell.length_c   1.000
_cell.angle_alpha   90.00
_cell.angle_beta   90.00
_cell.angle_gamma   90.00
#
_symmetry.space_group_name_H-M   'P 1'
#
loop_
_entity.id
_entity.type
_entity.pdbx_description
1 polymer ?
#
loop_
_entity_poly.entity_id
_entity_poly.type
_entity_poly.pdbx_seq_one_letter_code
_entity_poly.pdbx_strand_id
1 'polypeptide(L)'
;MQIDDILDRAHVVALPLAVKFRGITTREALLIDGPAGWGEFSPFVEYGPEESAHWLAAGLEAAYEGFPEPVRDTVEVNGTIPAVAAEEVPEVMSRYPGVRTWKVKVAEPGQSLEEDIARVKAVREYAAVHTPNLVANIRIDANGGWSVEEAIAAAKEMMPLDYMEQPCRTTEELAQVRQQLMRNGLFVRVAADESIRKASDPYRVAELQAADVAIVKPAPLGGVRKTLEIAQNLRARHMDITVASALDTAVGISMGLATVAALPKIYDDEDIDVVPAAAGLATGSLFLEDVAAPRTLVDGSLPAAPVAADPDRVAALAASPERRDWWFERVRASYEFLKSK
;
A
#
# COMPACT_ATOMS: atom_id res chain seq x y z
N MET A 1 0.22 24.99 -16.53
CA MET A 1 0.11 23.72 -17.27
C MET A 1 -1.31 23.61 -17.78
N GLN A 2 -1.51 23.29 -19.06
CA GLN A 2 -2.83 23.08 -19.64
C GLN A 2 -3.12 21.58 -19.69
N ILE A 3 -4.39 21.22 -19.79
CA ILE A 3 -4.80 19.81 -19.84
C ILE A 3 -4.20 19.07 -21.05
N ASP A 4 -4.10 19.75 -22.19
CA ASP A 4 -3.55 19.16 -23.40
C ASP A 4 -2.04 18.84 -23.25
N ASP A 5 -1.28 19.65 -22.50
CA ASP A 5 0.13 19.36 -22.15
C ASP A 5 0.29 18.03 -21.40
N ILE A 6 -0.72 17.66 -20.60
CA ILE A 6 -0.73 16.38 -19.85
C ILE A 6 -1.10 15.24 -20.80
N LEU A 7 -2.15 15.42 -21.60
CA LEU A 7 -2.69 14.36 -22.46
C LEU A 7 -1.74 14.00 -23.62
N ASP A 8 -0.99 14.97 -24.11
CA ASP A 8 0.04 14.74 -25.16
C ASP A 8 1.20 13.85 -24.67
N ARG A 9 1.37 13.76 -23.35
CA ARG A 9 2.39 12.93 -22.68
C ARG A 9 1.83 11.70 -21.97
N ALA A 10 0.55 11.42 -22.18
CA ALA A 10 -0.17 10.37 -21.47
C ALA A 10 -0.21 9.06 -22.25
N HIS A 11 0.06 7.96 -21.57
CA HIS A 11 0.01 6.61 -22.07
C HIS A 11 -0.93 5.77 -21.23
N VAL A 12 -1.97 5.22 -21.83
CA VAL A 12 -2.91 4.34 -21.12
C VAL A 12 -2.52 2.89 -21.36
N VAL A 13 -2.32 2.17 -20.27
CA VAL A 13 -1.88 0.77 -20.27
C VAL A 13 -2.88 -0.12 -19.56
N ALA A 14 -2.93 -1.39 -19.95
CA ALA A 14 -3.77 -2.44 -19.39
C ALA A 14 -2.91 -3.64 -19.01
N LEU A 15 -2.64 -3.80 -17.72
CA LEU A 15 -1.73 -4.79 -17.18
C LEU A 15 -2.50 -6.05 -16.76
N PRO A 16 -2.15 -7.24 -17.27
CA PRO A 16 -2.76 -8.49 -16.85
C PRO A 16 -2.29 -8.85 -15.41
N LEU A 17 -3.22 -9.24 -14.55
CA LEU A 17 -2.93 -9.68 -13.20
C LEU A 17 -2.67 -11.18 -13.15
N ALA A 18 -1.69 -11.59 -12.36
CA ALA A 18 -1.38 -13.00 -12.09
C ALA A 18 -2.49 -13.68 -11.26
N VAL A 19 -3.18 -12.89 -10.43
CA VAL A 19 -4.30 -13.35 -9.59
C VAL A 19 -5.43 -12.33 -9.68
N LYS A 20 -6.67 -12.80 -9.50
CA LYS A 20 -7.82 -11.91 -9.41
C LYS A 20 -7.70 -11.04 -8.16
N PHE A 21 -7.76 -9.73 -8.31
CA PHE A 21 -7.67 -8.78 -7.20
C PHE A 21 -8.85 -7.81 -7.24
N ARG A 22 -9.58 -7.65 -6.12
CA ARG A 22 -10.80 -6.81 -6.05
C ARG A 22 -11.79 -7.06 -7.19
N GLY A 23 -11.88 -8.30 -7.67
CA GLY A 23 -12.80 -8.67 -8.74
C GLY A 23 -12.30 -8.43 -10.16
N ILE A 24 -11.12 -7.80 -10.37
CA ILE A 24 -10.53 -7.56 -11.68
C ILE A 24 -9.38 -8.53 -12.00
N THR A 25 -9.15 -8.78 -13.27
CA THR A 25 -8.03 -9.56 -13.82
C THR A 25 -7.10 -8.72 -14.70
N THR A 26 -7.45 -7.46 -14.90
CA THR A 26 -6.66 -6.47 -15.64
C THR A 26 -6.68 -5.16 -14.89
N ARG A 27 -5.52 -4.60 -14.64
CA ARG A 27 -5.34 -3.28 -14.05
C ARG A 27 -5.03 -2.27 -15.14
N GLU A 28 -5.86 -1.25 -15.29
CA GLU A 28 -5.57 -0.12 -16.18
C GLU A 28 -4.95 1.03 -15.40
N ALA A 29 -4.01 1.73 -16.04
CA ALA A 29 -3.37 2.93 -15.53
C ALA A 29 -3.09 3.91 -16.66
N LEU A 30 -3.09 5.21 -16.35
CA LEU A 30 -2.58 6.24 -17.24
C LEU A 30 -1.24 6.72 -16.68
N LEU A 31 -0.20 6.60 -17.49
CA LEU A 31 1.16 7.06 -17.20
C LEU A 31 1.38 8.42 -17.84
N ILE A 32 2.14 9.29 -17.18
CA ILE A 32 2.48 10.64 -17.64
C ILE A 32 3.99 10.75 -17.76
N ASP A 33 4.51 10.90 -18.98
CA ASP A 33 5.93 11.13 -19.26
C ASP A 33 6.26 12.62 -19.10
N GLY A 34 6.56 13.04 -17.88
CA GLY A 34 6.84 14.45 -17.54
C GLY A 34 8.33 14.81 -17.55
N PRO A 35 8.64 16.12 -17.46
CA PRO A 35 10.03 16.61 -17.48
C PRO A 35 10.81 16.24 -16.22
N ALA A 36 10.18 15.93 -15.10
CA ALA A 36 10.83 15.52 -13.87
C ALA A 36 10.88 14.00 -13.68
N GLY A 37 10.12 13.24 -14.47
CA GLY A 37 10.02 11.80 -14.42
C GLY A 37 8.66 11.27 -14.85
N TRP A 38 8.40 10.03 -14.53
CA TRP A 38 7.13 9.38 -14.83
C TRP A 38 6.16 9.49 -13.65
N GLY A 39 4.92 9.87 -13.94
CA GLY A 39 3.81 9.85 -12.99
C GLY A 39 2.76 8.81 -13.36
N GLU A 40 1.93 8.45 -12.39
CA GLU A 40 0.82 7.52 -12.60
C GLU A 40 -0.49 8.12 -12.13
N PHE A 41 -1.53 8.00 -12.96
CA PHE A 41 -2.92 8.28 -12.64
C PHE A 41 -3.73 7.00 -12.83
N SER A 42 -4.06 6.32 -11.75
CA SER A 42 -4.71 5.00 -11.81
C SER A 42 -5.81 4.81 -10.75
N PRO A 43 -6.69 5.81 -10.52
CA PRO A 43 -7.78 5.63 -9.58
C PRO A 43 -8.69 4.47 -9.99
N PHE A 44 -9.24 3.73 -9.02
CA PHE A 44 -10.19 2.67 -9.32
C PHE A 44 -11.41 3.23 -10.03
N VAL A 45 -12.02 2.40 -10.88
CA VAL A 45 -13.09 2.83 -11.82
C VAL A 45 -14.35 3.35 -11.12
N GLU A 46 -14.59 2.91 -9.88
CA GLU A 46 -15.70 3.36 -9.05
C GLU A 46 -15.55 4.78 -8.48
N TYR A 47 -14.33 5.37 -8.51
CA TYR A 47 -14.09 6.70 -7.96
C TYR A 47 -14.51 7.80 -8.95
N GLY A 48 -15.26 8.77 -8.43
CA GLY A 48 -15.64 9.97 -9.18
C GLY A 48 -14.48 10.98 -9.35
N PRO A 49 -14.74 12.10 -10.04
CA PRO A 49 -13.71 13.12 -10.30
C PRO A 49 -13.10 13.71 -9.01
N GLU A 50 -13.87 13.83 -7.93
CA GLU A 50 -13.40 14.38 -6.67
C GLU A 50 -12.28 13.55 -6.05
N GLU A 51 -12.50 12.24 -5.88
CA GLU A 51 -11.48 11.32 -5.37
C GLU A 51 -10.34 11.16 -6.36
N SER A 52 -10.65 11.03 -7.65
CA SER A 52 -9.66 10.86 -8.71
C SER A 52 -8.73 12.07 -8.85
N ALA A 53 -9.18 13.26 -8.48
CA ALA A 53 -8.36 14.47 -8.53
C ALA A 53 -7.11 14.38 -7.64
N HIS A 54 -7.18 13.70 -6.49
CA HIS A 54 -6.00 13.47 -5.63
C HIS A 54 -4.98 12.57 -6.32
N TRP A 55 -5.44 11.53 -7.01
CA TRP A 55 -4.57 10.66 -7.80
C TRP A 55 -3.91 11.41 -8.95
N LEU A 56 -4.65 12.33 -9.59
CA LEU A 56 -4.08 13.17 -10.64
C LEU A 56 -3.03 14.12 -10.07
N ALA A 57 -3.29 14.76 -8.93
CA ALA A 57 -2.32 15.60 -8.26
C ALA A 57 -1.02 14.84 -7.94
N ALA A 58 -1.15 13.60 -7.45
CA ALA A 58 -0.02 12.72 -7.18
C ALA A 58 0.79 12.37 -8.43
N GLY A 59 0.11 12.00 -9.52
CA GLY A 59 0.77 11.73 -10.81
C GLY A 59 1.46 12.96 -11.41
N LEU A 60 0.86 14.14 -11.26
CA LEU A 60 1.43 15.40 -11.71
C LEU A 60 2.64 15.82 -10.86
N GLU A 61 2.60 15.63 -9.53
CA GLU A 61 3.76 15.83 -8.67
C GLU A 61 4.95 15.00 -9.17
N ALA A 62 4.75 13.71 -9.39
CA ALA A 62 5.81 12.81 -9.84
C ALA A 62 6.36 13.20 -11.23
N ALA A 63 5.47 13.56 -12.17
CA ALA A 63 5.84 13.85 -13.54
C ALA A 63 6.49 15.23 -13.74
N TYR A 64 6.08 16.25 -12.97
CA TYR A 64 6.47 17.64 -13.23
C TYR A 64 7.32 18.28 -12.13
N GLU A 65 7.19 17.84 -10.89
CA GLU A 65 7.94 18.38 -9.75
C GLU A 65 9.05 17.42 -9.29
N GLY A 66 8.88 16.13 -9.54
CA GLY A 66 9.73 15.07 -9.00
C GLY A 66 9.49 14.84 -7.49
N PHE A 67 10.14 13.81 -6.97
CA PHE A 67 10.02 13.43 -5.56
C PHE A 67 10.97 14.27 -4.68
N PRO A 68 10.65 14.41 -3.38
CA PRO A 68 11.58 14.96 -2.41
C PRO A 68 12.89 14.17 -2.35
N GLU A 69 13.97 14.84 -1.93
CA GLU A 69 15.26 14.19 -1.73
C GLU A 69 15.16 13.05 -0.72
N PRO A 70 15.64 11.86 -1.07
CA PRO A 70 15.59 10.71 -0.17
C PRO A 70 16.65 10.86 0.95
N VAL A 71 16.32 10.40 2.14
CA VAL A 71 17.27 10.26 3.26
C VAL A 71 17.70 8.80 3.45
N ARG A 72 17.17 7.89 2.61
CA ARG A 72 17.47 6.44 2.54
C ARG A 72 17.49 5.98 1.09
N ASP A 73 18.43 5.12 0.75
CA ASP A 73 18.56 4.57 -0.61
C ASP A 73 17.73 3.31 -0.84
N THR A 74 17.32 2.65 0.25
CA THR A 74 16.52 1.42 0.23
C THR A 74 15.36 1.50 1.19
N VAL A 75 14.32 0.74 0.92
CA VAL A 75 13.08 0.67 1.70
C VAL A 75 12.79 -0.78 2.04
N GLU A 76 12.71 -1.11 3.34
CA GLU A 76 12.22 -2.42 3.77
C GLU A 76 10.77 -2.62 3.35
N VAL A 77 10.45 -3.82 2.87
CA VAL A 77 9.09 -4.17 2.44
C VAL A 77 8.58 -5.42 3.13
N ASN A 78 7.27 -5.53 3.25
CA ASN A 78 6.67 -6.77 3.70
C ASN A 78 6.35 -7.70 2.52
N GLY A 79 6.46 -9.00 2.76
CA GLY A 79 5.85 -10.02 1.92
C GLY A 79 4.35 -10.12 2.20
N THR A 80 3.57 -10.43 1.18
CA THR A 80 2.12 -10.63 1.33
C THR A 80 1.77 -12.09 1.10
N ILE A 81 1.09 -12.68 2.08
CA ILE A 81 0.56 -14.04 2.00
C ILE A 81 -0.93 -13.94 1.70
N PRO A 82 -1.37 -14.32 0.50
CA PRO A 82 -2.79 -14.37 0.15
C PRO A 82 -3.55 -15.37 1.04
N ALA A 83 -4.86 -15.43 0.89
CA ALA A 83 -5.73 -16.37 1.58
C ALA A 83 -5.60 -17.81 0.99
N VAL A 84 -4.37 -18.32 0.93
CA VAL A 84 -4.03 -19.68 0.49
C VAL A 84 -4.07 -20.66 1.64
N ALA A 85 -4.07 -21.97 1.33
CA ALA A 85 -3.94 -23.01 2.34
C ALA A 85 -2.55 -22.96 3.03
N ALA A 86 -2.47 -23.45 4.27
CA ALA A 86 -1.25 -23.39 5.06
C ALA A 86 -0.05 -24.09 4.38
N GLU A 87 -0.32 -25.15 3.61
CA GLU A 87 0.67 -25.94 2.87
C GLU A 87 1.30 -25.15 1.70
N GLU A 88 0.61 -24.13 1.17
CA GLU A 88 1.08 -23.30 0.07
C GLU A 88 1.94 -22.12 0.55
N VAL A 89 1.88 -21.79 1.85
CA VAL A 89 2.62 -20.67 2.45
C VAL A 89 4.12 -20.70 2.16
N PRO A 90 4.84 -21.86 2.28
CA PRO A 90 6.27 -21.91 1.98
C PRO A 90 6.61 -21.49 0.55
N GLU A 91 5.81 -21.88 -0.43
CA GLU A 91 6.03 -21.49 -1.83
C GLU A 91 5.86 -19.98 -2.00
N VAL A 92 4.80 -19.39 -1.41
CA VAL A 92 4.58 -17.94 -1.48
C VAL A 92 5.74 -17.19 -0.81
N MET A 93 6.16 -17.60 0.37
CA MET A 93 7.24 -16.95 1.13
C MET A 93 8.58 -17.01 0.38
N SER A 94 8.87 -18.09 -0.34
CA SER A 94 10.11 -18.25 -1.11
C SER A 94 10.32 -17.17 -2.19
N ARG A 95 9.25 -16.49 -2.60
CA ARG A 95 9.28 -15.40 -3.60
C ARG A 95 9.80 -14.07 -3.02
N TYR A 96 10.00 -14.00 -1.69
CA TYR A 96 10.39 -12.77 -0.99
C TYR A 96 11.72 -12.94 -0.24
N PRO A 97 12.85 -13.01 -0.93
CA PRO A 97 14.16 -13.24 -0.30
C PRO A 97 14.50 -12.11 0.70
N GLY A 98 14.89 -12.51 1.91
CA GLY A 98 15.33 -11.60 2.97
C GLY A 98 14.23 -10.83 3.70
N VAL A 99 12.97 -10.97 3.30
CA VAL A 99 11.85 -10.29 3.97
C VAL A 99 11.66 -10.83 5.39
N ARG A 100 11.42 -9.91 6.31
CA ARG A 100 11.25 -10.18 7.75
C ARG A 100 9.86 -9.87 8.27
N THR A 101 9.10 -9.06 7.54
CA THR A 101 7.73 -8.65 7.88
C THR A 101 6.75 -9.28 6.90
N TRP A 102 5.73 -9.93 7.42
CA TRP A 102 4.77 -10.70 6.64
C TRP A 102 3.35 -10.21 6.89
N LYS A 103 2.65 -9.80 5.84
CA LYS A 103 1.24 -9.46 5.89
C LYS A 103 0.42 -10.65 5.43
N VAL A 104 -0.36 -11.24 6.32
CA VAL A 104 -1.16 -12.46 6.08
C VAL A 104 -2.61 -12.06 5.89
N LYS A 105 -3.20 -12.41 4.75
CA LYS A 105 -4.63 -12.23 4.52
C LYS A 105 -5.43 -13.21 5.35
N VAL A 106 -6.45 -12.68 6.04
CA VAL A 106 -7.35 -13.43 6.93
C VAL A 106 -8.80 -12.99 6.66
N ALA A 107 -9.77 -13.66 7.27
CA ALA A 107 -11.20 -13.36 7.13
C ALA A 107 -11.72 -13.44 5.66
N GLU A 108 -11.08 -14.23 4.81
CA GLU A 108 -11.53 -14.40 3.43
C GLU A 108 -12.92 -15.10 3.43
N PRO A 109 -13.90 -14.57 2.67
CA PRO A 109 -15.22 -15.18 2.61
C PRO A 109 -15.17 -16.67 2.25
N GLY A 110 -15.75 -17.50 3.11
CA GLY A 110 -15.78 -18.96 2.95
C GLY A 110 -14.63 -19.70 3.63
N GLN A 111 -13.70 -18.98 4.25
CA GLN A 111 -12.66 -19.59 5.11
C GLN A 111 -12.99 -19.42 6.60
N SER A 112 -12.50 -20.34 7.41
CA SER A 112 -12.69 -20.35 8.86
C SER A 112 -11.53 -19.68 9.60
N LEU A 113 -11.77 -19.32 10.86
CA LEU A 113 -10.72 -18.80 11.75
C LEU A 113 -9.58 -19.82 11.94
N GLU A 114 -9.88 -21.13 11.96
CA GLU A 114 -8.89 -22.18 12.08
C GLU A 114 -7.95 -22.24 10.88
N GLU A 115 -8.46 -21.98 9.66
CA GLU A 115 -7.62 -21.89 8.44
C GLU A 115 -6.71 -20.66 8.50
N ASP A 116 -7.21 -19.52 8.99
CA ASP A 116 -6.41 -18.32 9.19
C ASP A 116 -5.30 -18.54 10.23
N ILE A 117 -5.63 -19.17 11.36
CA ILE A 117 -4.64 -19.56 12.40
C ILE A 117 -3.57 -20.48 11.83
N ALA A 118 -3.98 -21.49 11.05
CA ALA A 118 -3.05 -22.44 10.42
C ALA A 118 -2.11 -21.71 9.45
N ARG A 119 -2.63 -20.78 8.66
CA ARG A 119 -1.84 -19.95 7.74
C ARG A 119 -0.80 -19.10 8.49
N VAL A 120 -1.20 -18.38 9.54
CA VAL A 120 -0.29 -17.58 10.37
C VAL A 120 0.78 -18.44 11.03
N LYS A 121 0.42 -19.64 11.50
CA LYS A 121 1.35 -20.62 12.07
C LYS A 121 2.39 -21.08 11.04
N ALA A 122 1.94 -21.41 9.82
CA ALA A 122 2.83 -21.82 8.73
C ALA A 122 3.85 -20.72 8.37
N VAL A 123 3.44 -19.43 8.39
CA VAL A 123 4.37 -18.32 8.20
C VAL A 123 5.45 -18.29 9.28
N ARG A 124 5.08 -18.48 10.55
CA ARG A 124 6.05 -18.52 11.66
C ARG A 124 7.02 -19.69 11.55
N GLU A 125 6.50 -20.85 11.22
CA GLU A 125 7.29 -22.07 11.08
C GLU A 125 8.31 -21.94 9.94
N TYR A 126 7.88 -21.43 8.79
CA TYR A 126 8.78 -21.18 7.66
C TYR A 126 9.87 -20.15 8.03
N ALA A 127 9.48 -19.03 8.63
CA ALA A 127 10.43 -17.99 9.03
C ALA A 127 11.44 -18.50 10.06
N ALA A 128 11.02 -19.28 11.03
CA ALA A 128 11.92 -19.86 12.04
C ALA A 128 13.00 -20.78 11.45
N VAL A 129 12.69 -21.46 10.34
CA VAL A 129 13.66 -22.31 9.63
C VAL A 129 14.61 -21.51 8.75
N HIS A 130 14.09 -20.50 8.02
CA HIS A 130 14.84 -19.78 6.99
C HIS A 130 15.52 -18.50 7.50
N THR A 131 15.06 -17.97 8.64
CA THR A 131 15.64 -16.80 9.31
C THR A 131 15.81 -17.05 10.82
N PRO A 132 16.56 -18.09 11.24
CA PRO A 132 16.54 -18.59 12.63
C PRO A 132 17.05 -17.60 13.68
N ASN A 133 17.78 -16.56 13.27
CA ASN A 133 18.30 -15.52 14.16
C ASN A 133 17.42 -14.25 14.20
N LEU A 134 16.27 -14.26 13.53
CA LEU A 134 15.38 -13.09 13.41
C LEU A 134 13.96 -13.50 13.79
N VAL A 135 13.30 -12.63 14.53
CA VAL A 135 11.85 -12.77 14.79
C VAL A 135 11.09 -12.21 13.61
N ALA A 136 10.24 -13.03 12.99
CA ALA A 136 9.36 -12.57 11.92
C ALA A 136 8.28 -11.63 12.49
N ASN A 137 8.16 -10.44 11.94
CA ASN A 137 7.05 -9.54 12.24
C ASN A 137 5.83 -9.98 11.44
N ILE A 138 4.73 -10.25 12.10
CA ILE A 138 3.50 -10.70 11.45
C ILE A 138 2.42 -9.65 11.61
N ARG A 139 1.83 -9.29 10.48
CA ARG A 139 0.64 -8.46 10.32
C ARG A 139 -0.47 -9.32 9.77
N ILE A 140 -1.67 -9.14 10.24
CA ILE A 140 -2.83 -9.79 9.63
C ILE A 140 -3.74 -8.72 9.03
N ASP A 141 -4.36 -9.02 7.90
CA ASP A 141 -5.21 -8.09 7.16
C ASP A 141 -6.55 -8.76 6.86
N ALA A 142 -7.59 -8.30 7.55
CA ALA A 142 -8.94 -8.84 7.47
C ALA A 142 -9.84 -8.09 6.46
N ASN A 143 -9.38 -6.98 5.87
CA ASN A 143 -10.15 -6.16 4.93
C ASN A 143 -11.61 -5.87 5.40
N GLY A 144 -11.81 -5.69 6.71
CA GLY A 144 -13.11 -5.43 7.33
C GLY A 144 -14.03 -6.67 7.43
N GLY A 145 -13.44 -7.86 7.34
CA GLY A 145 -14.19 -9.12 7.29
C GLY A 145 -14.75 -9.60 8.63
N TRP A 146 -14.27 -9.08 9.76
CA TRP A 146 -14.68 -9.50 11.09
C TRP A 146 -15.64 -8.53 11.79
N SER A 147 -16.43 -9.08 12.72
CA SER A 147 -17.05 -8.34 13.81
C SER A 147 -15.99 -8.01 14.89
N VAL A 148 -16.36 -7.16 15.83
CA VAL A 148 -15.49 -6.82 16.98
C VAL A 148 -15.12 -8.06 17.79
N GLU A 149 -16.09 -8.94 18.03
CA GLU A 149 -15.92 -10.18 18.81
C GLU A 149 -14.98 -11.16 18.10
N GLU A 150 -15.14 -11.33 16.79
CA GLU A 150 -14.27 -12.20 15.97
C GLU A 150 -12.84 -11.65 15.92
N ALA A 151 -12.67 -10.34 15.79
CA ALA A 151 -11.35 -9.70 15.81
C ALA A 151 -10.61 -9.95 17.15
N ILE A 152 -11.31 -9.88 18.28
CA ILE A 152 -10.73 -10.16 19.61
C ILE A 152 -10.39 -11.66 19.75
N ALA A 153 -11.24 -12.57 19.24
CA ALA A 153 -10.95 -14.00 19.23
C ALA A 153 -9.71 -14.30 18.37
N ALA A 154 -9.63 -13.74 17.17
CA ALA A 154 -8.49 -13.88 16.28
C ALA A 154 -7.18 -13.35 16.93
N ALA A 155 -7.23 -12.20 17.59
CA ALA A 155 -6.08 -11.64 18.29
C ALA A 155 -5.53 -12.61 19.35
N LYS A 156 -6.39 -13.23 20.15
CA LYS A 156 -5.98 -14.18 21.21
C LYS A 156 -5.22 -15.39 20.66
N GLU A 157 -5.68 -15.89 19.53
CA GLU A 157 -5.12 -17.12 18.92
C GLU A 157 -3.87 -16.84 18.07
N MET A 158 -3.77 -15.63 17.48
CA MET A 158 -2.73 -15.31 16.51
C MET A 158 -1.57 -14.47 17.08
N MET A 159 -1.63 -14.03 18.34
CA MET A 159 -0.52 -13.30 18.97
C MET A 159 0.79 -14.12 18.99
N PRO A 160 1.99 -13.46 18.97
CA PRO A 160 2.23 -12.02 18.86
C PRO A 160 2.04 -11.50 17.43
N LEU A 161 1.51 -10.29 17.28
CA LEU A 161 1.33 -9.60 16.00
C LEU A 161 1.93 -8.20 16.05
N ASP A 162 2.46 -7.72 14.93
CA ASP A 162 2.83 -6.32 14.74
C ASP A 162 1.56 -5.45 14.79
N TYR A 163 0.57 -5.79 13.94
CA TYR A 163 -0.76 -5.19 13.99
C TYR A 163 -1.84 -6.05 13.30
N MET A 164 -3.10 -5.70 13.56
CA MET A 164 -4.28 -6.14 12.80
C MET A 164 -4.71 -5.00 11.89
N GLU A 165 -4.66 -5.22 10.56
CA GLU A 165 -5.08 -4.25 9.56
C GLU A 165 -6.58 -4.43 9.27
N GLN A 166 -7.32 -3.33 9.40
CA GLN A 166 -8.74 -3.21 9.14
C GLN A 166 -9.55 -4.44 9.59
N PRO A 167 -9.55 -4.79 10.89
CA PRO A 167 -10.27 -5.96 11.37
C PRO A 167 -11.78 -5.87 11.11
N CYS A 168 -12.37 -4.66 11.22
CA CYS A 168 -13.80 -4.41 11.05
C CYS A 168 -14.05 -3.34 9.97
N ARG A 169 -15.31 -3.20 9.54
CA ARG A 169 -15.68 -2.34 8.41
C ARG A 169 -15.63 -0.85 8.71
N THR A 170 -16.09 -0.45 9.90
CA THR A 170 -16.26 0.96 10.24
C THR A 170 -15.15 1.45 11.17
N THR A 171 -14.88 2.73 11.12
CA THR A 171 -13.88 3.37 12.00
C THR A 171 -14.30 3.27 13.47
N GLU A 172 -15.58 3.32 13.75
CA GLU A 172 -16.15 3.17 15.09
C GLU A 172 -15.93 1.76 15.64
N GLU A 173 -16.05 0.72 14.83
CA GLU A 173 -15.73 -0.66 15.21
C GLU A 173 -14.24 -0.84 15.44
N LEU A 174 -13.36 -0.21 14.63
CA LEU A 174 -11.92 -0.22 14.90
C LEU A 174 -11.60 0.36 16.29
N ALA A 175 -12.23 1.48 16.65
CA ALA A 175 -12.06 2.07 17.98
C ALA A 175 -12.52 1.11 19.10
N GLN A 176 -13.61 0.36 18.88
CA GLN A 176 -14.09 -0.66 19.81
C GLN A 176 -13.10 -1.83 19.94
N VAL A 177 -12.58 -2.34 18.81
CA VAL A 177 -11.55 -3.41 18.80
C VAL A 177 -10.34 -2.95 19.62
N ARG A 178 -9.79 -1.77 19.32
CA ARG A 178 -8.62 -1.22 19.99
C ARG A 178 -8.86 -1.11 21.52
N GLN A 179 -10.02 -0.59 21.92
CA GLN A 179 -10.38 -0.48 23.33
C GLN A 179 -10.54 -1.85 24.01
N GLN A 180 -11.14 -2.82 23.33
CA GLN A 180 -11.32 -4.16 23.88
C GLN A 180 -10.00 -4.94 23.97
N LEU A 181 -9.10 -4.82 22.98
CA LEU A 181 -7.76 -5.38 23.06
C LEU A 181 -7.04 -4.89 24.32
N MET A 182 -7.05 -3.58 24.55
CA MET A 182 -6.42 -2.97 25.72
C MET A 182 -7.04 -3.47 27.05
N ARG A 183 -8.38 -3.54 27.13
CA ARG A 183 -9.10 -4.03 28.34
C ARG A 183 -8.84 -5.50 28.64
N ASN A 184 -8.56 -6.30 27.59
CA ASN A 184 -8.24 -7.72 27.76
C ASN A 184 -6.75 -7.99 27.94
N GLY A 185 -5.89 -6.96 27.99
CA GLY A 185 -4.43 -7.12 28.09
C GLY A 185 -3.79 -7.72 26.85
N LEU A 186 -4.41 -7.56 25.68
CA LEU A 186 -3.90 -8.03 24.40
C LEU A 186 -3.11 -6.91 23.75
N PHE A 187 -1.79 -7.07 23.68
CA PHE A 187 -0.89 -6.05 23.13
C PHE A 187 -0.75 -6.19 21.61
N VAL A 188 -1.84 -5.95 20.90
CA VAL A 188 -1.89 -5.94 19.43
C VAL A 188 -2.34 -4.56 18.98
N ARG A 189 -1.56 -3.93 18.08
CA ARG A 189 -1.93 -2.66 17.48
C ARG A 189 -3.04 -2.86 16.45
N VAL A 190 -3.86 -1.84 16.25
CA VAL A 190 -4.86 -1.78 15.18
C VAL A 190 -4.36 -0.86 14.08
N ALA A 191 -4.43 -1.31 12.83
CA ALA A 191 -4.11 -0.49 11.65
C ALA A 191 -5.38 -0.23 10.82
N ALA A 192 -5.52 1.01 10.32
CA ALA A 192 -6.62 1.43 9.46
C ALA A 192 -6.15 1.53 8.01
N ASP A 193 -6.77 0.78 7.08
CA ASP A 193 -6.56 0.86 5.62
C ASP A 193 -7.84 1.37 4.91
N GLU A 194 -8.89 0.59 4.87
CA GLU A 194 -10.14 0.98 4.20
C GLU A 194 -10.80 2.20 4.83
N SER A 195 -10.53 2.48 6.08
CA SER A 195 -10.96 3.69 6.77
C SER A 195 -10.15 4.94 6.37
N ILE A 196 -9.10 4.79 5.53
CA ILE A 196 -8.23 5.87 5.05
C ILE A 196 -8.22 5.86 3.52
N ARG A 197 -9.25 6.44 2.91
CA ARG A 197 -9.40 6.52 1.44
C ARG A 197 -9.29 7.93 0.89
N LYS A 198 -9.53 8.94 1.73
CA LYS A 198 -9.49 10.36 1.40
C LYS A 198 -8.43 11.06 2.25
N ALA A 199 -7.95 12.20 1.77
CA ALA A 199 -6.91 12.96 2.46
C ALA A 199 -7.30 13.45 3.87
N SER A 200 -8.60 13.53 4.18
CA SER A 200 -9.14 13.89 5.50
C SER A 200 -9.30 12.71 6.45
N ASP A 201 -9.40 11.48 5.93
CA ASP A 201 -9.74 10.29 6.71
C ASP A 201 -8.72 9.95 7.81
N PRO A 202 -7.38 10.10 7.58
CA PRO A 202 -6.40 9.83 8.62
C PRO A 202 -6.63 10.66 9.89
N TYR A 203 -7.04 11.91 9.74
CA TYR A 203 -7.30 12.79 10.88
C TYR A 203 -8.53 12.35 11.68
N ARG A 204 -9.60 11.91 11.00
CA ARG A 204 -10.79 11.36 11.65
C ARG A 204 -10.46 10.07 12.41
N VAL A 205 -9.67 9.18 11.82
CA VAL A 205 -9.22 7.95 12.49
C VAL A 205 -8.44 8.28 13.78
N ALA A 206 -7.55 9.28 13.70
CA ALA A 206 -6.78 9.74 14.86
C ALA A 206 -7.66 10.40 15.93
N GLU A 207 -8.62 11.24 15.54
CA GLU A 207 -9.57 11.90 16.46
C GLU A 207 -10.42 10.89 17.23
N LEU A 208 -10.86 9.84 16.57
CA LEU A 208 -11.62 8.74 17.18
C LEU A 208 -10.74 7.76 17.97
N GLN A 209 -9.41 7.93 17.93
CA GLN A 209 -8.44 6.99 18.49
C GLN A 209 -8.71 5.54 18.00
N ALA A 210 -9.10 5.40 16.74
CA ALA A 210 -9.57 4.16 16.17
C ALA A 210 -8.45 3.20 15.77
N ALA A 211 -7.23 3.70 15.56
CA ALA A 211 -6.09 2.90 15.18
C ALA A 211 -4.78 3.44 15.77
N ASP A 212 -3.78 2.59 15.85
CA ASP A 212 -2.40 2.90 16.25
C ASP A 212 -1.51 3.15 15.02
N VAL A 213 -1.93 2.62 13.86
CA VAL A 213 -1.20 2.71 12.59
C VAL A 213 -2.16 3.13 11.48
N ALA A 214 -1.75 4.09 10.66
CA ALA A 214 -2.42 4.46 9.43
C ALA A 214 -1.74 3.81 8.23
N ILE A 215 -2.48 3.02 7.45
CA ILE A 215 -2.01 2.53 6.15
C ILE A 215 -2.23 3.63 5.13
N VAL A 216 -1.15 4.24 4.68
CA VAL A 216 -1.20 5.39 3.78
C VAL A 216 -0.76 4.99 2.37
N LYS A 217 -1.49 5.48 1.37
CA LYS A 217 -1.20 5.26 -0.05
C LYS A 217 -1.04 6.63 -0.70
N PRO A 218 0.14 7.00 -1.20
CA PRO A 218 0.38 8.37 -1.67
C PRO A 218 -0.55 8.82 -2.80
N ALA A 219 -0.90 7.93 -3.72
CA ALA A 219 -1.75 8.29 -4.85
C ALA A 219 -3.14 8.81 -4.42
N PRO A 220 -3.96 8.09 -3.64
CA PRO A 220 -5.25 8.61 -3.17
C PRO A 220 -5.13 9.78 -2.19
N LEU A 221 -3.98 9.98 -1.54
CA LEU A 221 -3.76 11.08 -0.60
C LEU A 221 -3.25 12.37 -1.25
N GLY A 222 -2.92 12.35 -2.54
CA GLY A 222 -2.54 13.55 -3.29
C GLY A 222 -1.04 13.75 -3.50
N GLY A 223 -0.24 12.69 -3.34
CA GLY A 223 1.19 12.67 -3.65
C GLY A 223 2.10 12.49 -2.45
N VAL A 224 3.41 12.48 -2.71
CA VAL A 224 4.45 12.22 -1.71
C VAL A 224 4.48 13.32 -0.65
N ARG A 225 4.56 14.58 -1.08
CA ARG A 225 4.66 15.73 -0.14
C ARG A 225 3.46 15.82 0.76
N LYS A 226 2.27 15.58 0.22
CA LYS A 226 1.04 15.56 1.01
C LYS A 226 1.00 14.41 2.00
N THR A 227 1.48 13.24 1.61
CA THR A 227 1.57 12.08 2.50
C THR A 227 2.58 12.31 3.62
N LEU A 228 3.72 12.96 3.35
CA LEU A 228 4.70 13.33 4.38
C LEU A 228 4.12 14.33 5.40
N GLU A 229 3.33 15.32 4.94
CA GLU A 229 2.61 16.25 5.83
C GLU A 229 1.63 15.49 6.73
N ILE A 230 0.85 14.57 6.15
CA ILE A 230 -0.09 13.72 6.91
C ILE A 230 0.67 12.88 7.92
N ALA A 231 1.76 12.23 7.53
CA ALA A 231 2.59 11.42 8.42
C ALA A 231 3.10 12.21 9.63
N GLN A 232 3.59 13.43 9.42
CA GLN A 232 4.04 14.31 10.50
C GLN A 232 2.89 14.67 11.46
N ASN A 233 1.71 14.97 10.93
CA ASN A 233 0.55 15.31 11.72
C ASN A 233 0.00 14.12 12.53
N LEU A 234 0.03 12.92 11.97
CA LEU A 234 -0.40 11.69 12.64
C LEU A 234 0.57 11.31 13.76
N ARG A 235 1.88 11.46 13.55
CA ARG A 235 2.88 11.22 14.58
C ARG A 235 2.68 12.12 15.79
N ALA A 236 2.34 13.40 15.59
CA ALA A 236 2.01 14.32 16.68
C ALA A 236 0.76 13.87 17.47
N ARG A 237 0.00 12.93 16.94
CA ARG A 237 -1.18 12.30 17.57
C ARG A 237 -0.92 10.86 18.04
N HIS A 238 0.35 10.45 18.14
CA HIS A 238 0.78 9.10 18.51
C HIS A 238 0.22 8.00 17.60
N MET A 239 0.08 8.28 16.32
CA MET A 239 -0.29 7.32 15.31
C MET A 239 0.87 7.15 14.32
N ASP A 240 1.36 5.93 14.18
CA ASP A 240 2.37 5.58 13.19
C ASP A 240 1.77 5.48 11.78
N ILE A 241 2.63 5.42 10.76
CA ILE A 241 2.21 5.13 9.40
C ILE A 241 2.91 3.88 8.86
N THR A 242 2.22 3.19 7.96
CA THR A 242 2.81 2.21 7.03
C THR A 242 2.41 2.60 5.63
N VAL A 243 3.39 2.77 4.74
CA VAL A 243 3.12 3.08 3.33
C VAL A 243 2.79 1.79 2.58
N ALA A 244 1.72 1.81 1.78
CA ALA A 244 1.29 0.68 0.99
C ALA A 244 0.96 1.09 -0.46
N SER A 245 0.82 0.12 -1.34
CA SER A 245 0.41 0.26 -2.74
C SER A 245 -1.12 0.24 -2.87
N ALA A 246 -1.61 0.95 -3.88
CA ALA A 246 -3.00 0.87 -4.35
C ALA A 246 -3.12 -0.01 -5.62
N LEU A 247 -2.32 -1.06 -5.74
CA LEU A 247 -2.15 -1.87 -6.95
C LEU A 247 -1.54 -1.01 -8.08
N ASP A 248 -0.46 -0.32 -7.74
CA ASP A 248 0.26 0.59 -8.62
C ASP A 248 1.18 -0.19 -9.57
N THR A 249 1.44 0.34 -10.77
CA THR A 249 2.46 -0.19 -11.68
C THR A 249 3.87 0.03 -11.12
N ALA A 250 4.90 -0.52 -11.75
CA ALA A 250 6.29 -0.26 -11.37
C ALA A 250 6.63 1.25 -11.30
N VAL A 251 5.96 2.08 -12.11
CA VAL A 251 6.07 3.54 -12.07
C VAL A 251 5.41 4.07 -10.79
N GLY A 252 4.17 3.71 -10.52
CA GLY A 252 3.43 4.19 -9.34
C GLY A 252 4.06 3.72 -8.02
N ILE A 253 4.64 2.52 -7.96
CA ILE A 253 5.40 2.03 -6.80
C ILE A 253 6.55 2.98 -6.44
N SER A 254 7.16 3.69 -7.41
CA SER A 254 8.19 4.68 -7.15
C SER A 254 7.74 5.77 -6.18
N MET A 255 6.47 6.18 -6.25
CA MET A 255 5.87 7.17 -5.35
C MET A 255 5.83 6.66 -3.90
N GLY A 256 5.41 5.41 -3.71
CA GLY A 256 5.41 4.78 -2.39
C GLY A 256 6.81 4.66 -1.80
N LEU A 257 7.77 4.19 -2.60
CA LEU A 257 9.18 4.09 -2.20
C LEU A 257 9.79 5.46 -1.88
N ALA A 258 9.54 6.47 -2.72
CA ALA A 258 9.98 7.84 -2.47
C ALA A 258 9.40 8.42 -1.18
N THR A 259 8.13 8.10 -0.86
CA THR A 259 7.50 8.51 0.40
C THR A 259 8.26 7.95 1.60
N VAL A 260 8.54 6.65 1.63
CA VAL A 260 9.26 6.04 2.76
C VAL A 260 10.70 6.55 2.82
N ALA A 261 11.36 6.68 1.66
CA ALA A 261 12.74 7.15 1.58
C ALA A 261 12.91 8.60 2.07
N ALA A 262 11.89 9.43 1.89
CA ALA A 262 11.89 10.83 2.32
C ALA A 262 11.36 11.05 3.75
N LEU A 263 10.86 10.01 4.45
CA LEU A 263 10.48 10.14 5.86
C LEU A 263 11.68 10.59 6.69
N PRO A 264 11.53 11.61 7.54
CA PRO A 264 12.61 12.08 8.39
C PRO A 264 13.22 10.96 9.22
N LYS A 265 14.54 11.01 9.42
CA LYS A 265 15.19 10.16 10.40
C LYS A 265 14.72 10.53 11.80
N ILE A 266 14.48 9.51 12.59
CA ILE A 266 14.11 9.63 13.99
C ILE A 266 15.12 8.82 14.75
N TYR A 267 15.61 9.40 15.80
CA TYR A 267 16.58 8.73 16.66
C TYR A 267 15.89 8.37 17.98
N ASP A 268 16.17 7.20 18.48
CA ASP A 268 15.75 6.78 19.81
C ASP A 268 16.67 7.41 20.90
N ASP A 269 16.45 7.03 22.15
CA ASP A 269 17.21 7.53 23.30
C ASP A 269 18.69 7.09 23.26
N GLU A 270 19.06 6.15 22.38
CA GLU A 270 20.43 5.67 22.18
C GLU A 270 21.07 6.25 20.89
N ASP A 271 20.45 7.26 20.27
CA ASP A 271 20.85 7.87 19.00
C ASP A 271 20.84 6.90 17.81
N ILE A 272 20.02 5.84 17.87
CA ILE A 272 19.84 4.88 16.78
C ILE A 272 18.70 5.34 15.87
N ASP A 273 18.93 5.36 14.54
CA ASP A 273 17.88 5.70 13.56
C ASP A 273 16.77 4.65 13.60
N VAL A 274 15.57 5.08 13.99
CA VAL A 274 14.37 4.24 13.98
C VAL A 274 13.93 4.05 12.52
N VAL A 275 14.19 2.86 12.00
CA VAL A 275 13.83 2.51 10.62
C VAL A 275 12.30 2.57 10.45
N PRO A 276 11.78 3.18 9.36
CA PRO A 276 10.37 3.14 9.06
C PRO A 276 9.83 1.71 8.98
N ALA A 277 8.57 1.53 9.37
CA ALA A 277 7.91 0.23 9.26
C ALA A 277 7.99 -0.32 7.83
N ALA A 278 8.26 -1.63 7.69
CA ALA A 278 8.33 -2.29 6.39
C ALA A 278 7.08 -2.00 5.55
N ALA A 279 7.27 -1.53 4.33
CA ALA A 279 6.23 -1.00 3.48
C ALA A 279 5.51 -2.09 2.67
N GLY A 280 4.22 -1.93 2.42
CA GLY A 280 3.43 -2.81 1.56
C GLY A 280 3.62 -2.50 0.07
N LEU A 281 4.87 -2.50 -0.41
CA LEU A 281 5.25 -2.06 -1.76
C LEU A 281 5.84 -3.18 -2.64
N ALA A 282 5.99 -4.40 -2.11
CA ALA A 282 6.45 -5.55 -2.90
C ALA A 282 5.29 -6.23 -3.65
N THR A 283 4.48 -5.46 -4.35
CA THR A 283 3.26 -5.92 -5.04
C THR A 283 3.46 -6.20 -6.53
N GLY A 284 4.67 -6.03 -7.07
CA GLY A 284 4.96 -6.24 -8.49
C GLY A 284 4.66 -7.67 -8.97
N SER A 285 4.76 -8.67 -8.09
CA SER A 285 4.41 -10.06 -8.41
C SER A 285 2.91 -10.32 -8.64
N LEU A 286 2.06 -9.33 -8.38
CA LEU A 286 0.62 -9.40 -8.70
C LEU A 286 0.34 -9.22 -10.20
N PHE A 287 1.31 -8.69 -10.96
CA PHE A 287 1.22 -8.50 -12.39
C PHE A 287 1.95 -9.63 -13.13
N LEU A 288 1.38 -10.09 -14.24
CA LEU A 288 2.07 -10.98 -15.18
C LEU A 288 3.11 -10.21 -16.00
N GLU A 289 2.77 -8.97 -16.35
CA GLU A 289 3.64 -8.04 -17.07
C GLU A 289 3.48 -6.64 -16.49
N ASP A 290 4.54 -5.84 -16.52
CA ASP A 290 4.55 -4.48 -15.99
C ASP A 290 5.28 -3.54 -16.96
N VAL A 291 5.06 -2.24 -16.81
CA VAL A 291 5.57 -1.17 -17.67
C VAL A 291 7.08 -0.90 -17.53
N ALA A 292 7.73 -1.51 -16.57
CA ALA A 292 9.18 -1.47 -16.38
C ALA A 292 9.69 -2.84 -15.91
N ALA A 293 11.01 -3.03 -15.94
CA ALA A 293 11.63 -4.23 -15.39
C ALA A 293 11.32 -4.37 -13.89
N PRO A 294 11.09 -5.59 -13.38
CA PRO A 294 10.86 -5.83 -11.96
C PRO A 294 12.01 -5.28 -11.10
N ARG A 295 11.67 -4.64 -9.99
CA ARG A 295 12.67 -4.23 -9.00
C ARG A 295 13.24 -5.47 -8.30
N THR A 296 14.55 -5.50 -8.15
CA THR A 296 15.22 -6.59 -7.43
C THR A 296 15.07 -6.38 -5.93
N LEU A 297 14.51 -7.39 -5.27
CA LEU A 297 14.46 -7.44 -3.81
C LEU A 297 15.81 -7.92 -3.27
N VAL A 298 16.46 -7.13 -2.43
CA VAL A 298 17.75 -7.45 -1.78
C VAL A 298 17.58 -7.33 -0.27
N ASP A 299 17.83 -8.41 0.44
CA ASP A 299 17.71 -8.50 1.90
C ASP A 299 16.39 -7.90 2.44
N GLY A 300 15.28 -8.22 1.78
CA GLY A 300 13.96 -7.74 2.16
C GLY A 300 13.69 -6.26 1.85
N SER A 301 14.57 -5.61 1.08
CA SER A 301 14.45 -4.19 0.72
C SER A 301 14.41 -3.97 -0.79
N LEU A 302 13.71 -2.92 -1.20
CA LEU A 302 13.69 -2.42 -2.58
C LEU A 302 14.48 -1.12 -2.69
N PRO A 303 15.17 -0.87 -3.84
CA PRO A 303 15.81 0.42 -4.10
C PRO A 303 14.76 1.54 -4.17
N ALA A 304 15.05 2.66 -3.51
CA ALA A 304 14.14 3.81 -3.45
C ALA A 304 14.10 4.62 -4.76
N ALA A 305 15.12 4.48 -5.62
CA ALA A 305 15.22 5.23 -6.87
C ALA A 305 13.97 5.01 -7.75
N PRO A 306 13.41 6.08 -8.35
CA PRO A 306 12.29 5.96 -9.27
C PRO A 306 12.70 5.20 -10.54
N VAL A 307 11.73 4.54 -11.18
CA VAL A 307 11.94 3.89 -12.47
C VAL A 307 11.22 4.65 -13.58
N ALA A 308 11.82 4.66 -14.77
CA ALA A 308 11.16 5.08 -15.99
C ALA A 308 10.36 3.91 -16.57
N ALA A 309 9.23 4.21 -17.22
CA ALA A 309 8.56 3.22 -18.02
C ALA A 309 9.38 2.89 -19.27
N ASP A 310 9.39 1.61 -19.63
CA ASP A 310 10.05 1.11 -20.84
C ASP A 310 9.10 1.32 -22.04
N PRO A 311 9.51 2.06 -23.09
CA PRO A 311 8.64 2.36 -24.23
C PRO A 311 8.09 1.13 -24.95
N ASP A 312 8.88 0.06 -25.06
CA ASP A 312 8.44 -1.17 -25.72
C ASP A 312 7.38 -1.89 -24.89
N ARG A 313 7.54 -1.92 -23.56
CA ARG A 313 6.54 -2.48 -22.65
C ARG A 313 5.26 -1.65 -22.62
N VAL A 314 5.37 -0.32 -22.58
CA VAL A 314 4.22 0.58 -22.66
C VAL A 314 3.45 0.36 -23.96
N ALA A 315 4.15 0.23 -25.09
CA ALA A 315 3.51 -0.06 -26.39
C ALA A 315 2.83 -1.43 -26.41
N ALA A 316 3.47 -2.46 -25.84
CA ALA A 316 2.91 -3.81 -25.77
C ALA A 316 1.68 -3.91 -24.86
N LEU A 317 1.64 -3.11 -23.79
CA LEU A 317 0.54 -3.06 -22.82
C LEU A 317 -0.48 -1.96 -23.11
N ALA A 318 -0.39 -1.28 -24.26
CA ALA A 318 -1.29 -0.18 -24.60
C ALA A 318 -2.77 -0.61 -24.53
N ALA A 319 -3.58 0.17 -23.84
CA ALA A 319 -5.03 -0.05 -23.78
C ALA A 319 -5.69 0.19 -25.13
N SER A 320 -6.89 -0.34 -25.34
CA SER A 320 -7.64 -0.09 -26.58
C SER A 320 -7.91 1.42 -26.77
N PRO A 321 -8.07 1.90 -28.02
CA PRO A 321 -8.40 3.31 -28.26
C PRO A 321 -9.63 3.80 -27.49
N GLU A 322 -10.65 2.96 -27.36
CA GLU A 322 -11.86 3.26 -26.59
C GLU A 322 -11.54 3.46 -25.09
N ARG A 323 -10.71 2.58 -24.50
CA ARG A 323 -10.31 2.70 -23.11
C ARG A 323 -9.39 3.90 -22.89
N ARG A 324 -8.48 4.18 -23.82
CA ARG A 324 -7.67 5.39 -23.80
C ARG A 324 -8.53 6.66 -23.74
N ASP A 325 -9.51 6.75 -24.63
CA ASP A 325 -10.37 7.94 -24.70
C ASP A 325 -11.21 8.11 -23.42
N TRP A 326 -11.68 7.00 -22.83
CA TRP A 326 -12.35 7.00 -21.54
C TRP A 326 -11.44 7.52 -20.40
N TRP A 327 -10.18 7.09 -20.38
CA TRP A 327 -9.21 7.57 -19.40
C TRP A 327 -8.87 9.05 -19.59
N PHE A 328 -8.79 9.52 -20.80
CA PHE A 328 -8.55 10.93 -21.12
C PHE A 328 -9.70 11.81 -20.61
N GLU A 329 -10.95 11.42 -20.83
CA GLU A 329 -12.10 12.14 -20.27
C GLU A 329 -12.07 12.16 -18.74
N ARG A 330 -11.64 11.07 -18.12
CA ARG A 330 -11.49 10.97 -16.67
C ARG A 330 -10.41 11.92 -16.14
N VAL A 331 -9.28 12.03 -16.82
CA VAL A 331 -8.24 13.02 -16.50
C VAL A 331 -8.79 14.44 -16.62
N ARG A 332 -9.54 14.76 -17.71
CA ARG A 332 -10.16 16.07 -17.89
C ARG A 332 -11.08 16.43 -16.73
N ALA A 333 -11.97 15.54 -16.36
CA ALA A 333 -12.90 15.74 -15.25
C ALA A 333 -12.17 15.94 -13.91
N SER A 334 -11.14 15.15 -13.62
CA SER A 334 -10.31 15.27 -12.42
C SER A 334 -9.51 16.58 -12.41
N TYR A 335 -8.99 17.00 -13.55
CA TYR A 335 -8.24 18.25 -13.71
C TYR A 335 -9.11 19.49 -13.47
N GLU A 336 -10.33 19.52 -14.02
CA GLU A 336 -11.27 20.60 -13.74
C GLU A 336 -11.62 20.69 -12.26
N PHE A 337 -11.77 19.55 -11.58
CA PHE A 337 -11.99 19.54 -10.14
C PHE A 337 -10.78 20.10 -9.36
N LEU A 338 -9.54 19.75 -9.75
CA LEU A 338 -8.33 20.31 -9.13
C LEU A 338 -8.24 21.83 -9.28
N LYS A 339 -8.64 22.38 -10.44
CA LYS A 339 -8.61 23.83 -10.68
C LYS A 339 -9.68 24.60 -9.93
N SER A 340 -10.74 23.94 -9.49
CA SER A 340 -11.85 24.58 -8.77
C SER A 340 -11.59 24.76 -7.28
N LYS A 341 -10.53 24.16 -6.76
CA LYS A 341 -10.06 24.27 -5.36
C LYS A 341 -8.90 25.25 -5.25
#